data_8184d9d1a58d5261842183aa145aed8d
#
_entry.id   8184d9d1a58d5261842183aa145aed8d
#
_cell.length_a   1.000
_cell.length_b   1.000
_cell.length_c   1.000
_cell.angle_alpha   90.00
_cell.angle_beta   90.00
_cell.angle_gamma   90.00
#
_symmetry.space_group_name_H-M   'P 1'
#
loop_
_entity.id
_entity.type
_entity.pdbx_description
1 polymer ?
#
loop_
_entity_poly.entity_id
_entity_poly.type
_entity_poly.pdbx_seq_one_letter_code
_entity_poly.pdbx_strand_id
1 'polypeptide(L)'
;MIAGLPASYKTMITLNLLVSMKVPTLAFNTDSSLETVRARLLAIASGVATDETESWAYTQPAKAAELLSQYDFLKFDFKPDPDLDHIWHGAEAFAEVQGVWPEQIAIDIVSDVAYDVGDEWATLRDLMRQSKVLARETGAHVLLVHHASDSPGTKRPCPRRSDIHGKAAAIPELIVTSGLDDQGRLCVACVKNRHAKADKDANAYFPMDLHAERAFVGDWTQISMPHAFAAWDDQQGRNW
;
A
#
# COMPACT_ATOMS: atom_id res chain seq x y z
N MET A 1 -5.81 0.76 -4.53
CA MET A 1 -4.49 0.29 -5.04
C MET A 1 -3.47 1.38 -4.83
N ILE A 2 -2.27 1.02 -4.41
CA ILE A 2 -1.08 1.89 -4.37
C ILE A 2 -0.15 1.44 -5.50
N ALA A 3 0.30 2.35 -6.38
CA ALA A 3 1.22 2.02 -7.44
C ALA A 3 2.39 3.01 -7.48
N GLY A 4 3.58 2.54 -7.93
CA GLY A 4 4.75 3.41 -8.00
C GLY A 4 5.96 2.68 -8.58
N LEU A 5 7.01 3.44 -8.86
CA LEU A 5 8.29 2.90 -9.31
C LEU A 5 8.94 2.00 -8.24
N PRO A 6 9.87 1.13 -8.58
CA PRO A 6 10.76 0.54 -7.60
C PRO A 6 11.36 1.61 -6.68
N ALA A 7 11.56 1.29 -5.41
CA ALA A 7 12.08 2.22 -4.39
C ALA A 7 11.24 3.50 -4.12
N SER A 8 9.95 3.53 -4.52
CA SER A 8 9.03 4.65 -4.24
C SER A 8 8.30 4.54 -2.91
N TYR A 9 8.83 3.76 -1.97
CA TYR A 9 8.31 3.59 -0.61
C TYR A 9 6.89 3.02 -0.49
N LYS A 10 6.39 2.29 -1.49
CA LYS A 10 5.04 1.69 -1.50
C LYS A 10 4.74 0.84 -0.27
N THR A 11 5.62 -0.13 0.04
CA THR A 11 5.50 -0.99 1.22
C THR A 11 5.48 -0.18 2.52
N MET A 12 6.30 0.88 2.61
CA MET A 12 6.30 1.74 3.79
C MET A 12 5.01 2.53 3.92
N ILE A 13 4.49 3.10 2.82
CA ILE A 13 3.16 3.73 2.79
C ILE A 13 2.09 2.72 3.23
N THR A 14 2.14 1.51 2.69
CA THR A 14 1.20 0.43 3.02
C THR A 14 1.24 0.11 4.52
N LEU A 15 2.42 -0.15 5.10
CA LEU A 15 2.54 -0.46 6.53
C LEU A 15 2.00 0.67 7.42
N ASN A 16 2.35 1.93 7.13
CA ASN A 16 1.84 3.08 7.88
C ASN A 16 0.31 3.21 7.77
N LEU A 17 -0.25 2.95 6.58
CA LEU A 17 -1.70 2.91 6.39
C LEU A 17 -2.34 1.80 7.23
N LEU A 18 -1.81 0.57 7.18
CA LEU A 18 -2.34 -0.58 7.92
C LEU A 18 -2.33 -0.33 9.42
N VAL A 19 -1.22 0.18 9.98
CA VAL A 19 -1.15 0.47 11.43
C VAL A 19 -2.07 1.62 11.85
N SER A 20 -2.32 2.58 10.97
CA SER A 20 -3.19 3.73 11.27
C SER A 20 -4.69 3.38 11.25
N MET A 21 -5.11 2.42 10.44
CA MET A 21 -6.51 2.01 10.32
C MET A 21 -7.03 1.29 11.55
N LYS A 22 -6.19 0.52 12.26
CA LYS A 22 -6.53 -0.22 13.49
C LYS A 22 -7.74 -1.15 13.34
N VAL A 23 -7.87 -1.80 12.20
CA VAL A 23 -8.94 -2.76 11.90
C VAL A 23 -8.35 -4.16 11.69
N PRO A 24 -9.13 -5.25 11.91
CA PRO A 24 -8.69 -6.61 11.61
C PRO A 24 -8.14 -6.72 10.20
N THR A 25 -6.84 -6.99 10.07
CA THR A 25 -6.11 -6.93 8.81
C THR A 25 -5.32 -8.20 8.54
N LEU A 26 -5.45 -8.76 7.35
CA LEU A 26 -4.59 -9.80 6.80
C LEU A 26 -3.72 -9.20 5.68
N ALA A 27 -2.42 -9.31 5.81
CA ALA A 27 -1.47 -8.79 4.82
C ALA A 27 -0.60 -9.90 4.25
N PHE A 28 -0.66 -10.11 2.95
CA PHE A 28 0.26 -10.95 2.18
C PHE A 28 1.44 -10.09 1.75
N ASN A 29 2.61 -10.37 2.31
CA ASN A 29 3.83 -9.64 2.01
C ASN A 29 4.82 -10.56 1.31
N THR A 30 4.93 -10.41 -0.01
CA THR A 30 5.73 -11.28 -0.87
C THR A 30 7.17 -10.78 -1.05
N ASP A 31 7.37 -9.46 -0.93
CA ASP A 31 8.65 -8.78 -1.24
C ASP A 31 9.56 -8.60 -0.01
N SER A 32 9.00 -8.58 1.21
CA SER A 32 9.78 -8.34 2.43
C SER A 32 9.71 -9.54 3.38
N SER A 33 10.83 -9.83 4.06
CA SER A 33 10.87 -10.89 5.08
C SER A 33 10.13 -10.48 6.37
N LEU A 34 9.80 -11.50 7.19
CA LEU A 34 9.25 -11.31 8.53
C LEU A 34 10.12 -10.36 9.38
N GLU A 35 11.45 -10.56 9.32
CA GLU A 35 12.41 -9.75 10.08
C GLU A 35 12.34 -8.29 9.68
N THR A 36 12.30 -8.02 8.38
CA THR A 36 12.20 -6.66 7.83
C THR A 36 10.89 -5.97 8.24
N VAL A 37 9.75 -6.66 8.11
CA VAL A 37 8.45 -6.12 8.50
C VAL A 37 8.40 -5.87 10.01
N ARG A 38 8.89 -6.82 10.81
CA ARG A 38 8.98 -6.67 12.27
C ARG A 38 9.83 -5.46 12.68
N ALA A 39 11.02 -5.30 12.09
CA ALA A 39 11.89 -4.16 12.38
C ALA A 39 11.21 -2.82 12.06
N ARG A 40 10.52 -2.74 10.91
CA ARG A 40 9.74 -1.57 10.51
C ARG A 40 8.58 -1.28 11.46
N LEU A 41 7.82 -2.29 11.88
CA LEU A 41 6.72 -2.10 12.84
C LEU A 41 7.23 -1.64 14.20
N LEU A 42 8.36 -2.18 14.67
CA LEU A 42 9.02 -1.72 15.89
C LEU A 42 9.53 -0.28 15.77
N ALA A 43 10.07 0.09 14.62
CA ALA A 43 10.50 1.46 14.34
C ALA A 43 9.30 2.44 14.33
N ILE A 44 8.19 2.09 13.68
CA ILE A 44 6.95 2.88 13.70
C ILE A 44 6.42 3.04 15.13
N ALA A 45 6.43 1.94 15.92
CA ALA A 45 5.91 1.95 17.29
C ALA A 45 6.75 2.77 18.27
N SER A 46 8.06 2.77 18.10
CA SER A 46 9.02 3.36 19.06
C SER A 46 9.59 4.70 18.61
N GLY A 47 9.53 5.03 17.33
CA GLY A 47 10.22 6.18 16.74
C GLY A 47 11.74 5.99 16.62
N VAL A 48 12.27 4.78 16.87
CA VAL A 48 13.69 4.43 16.77
C VAL A 48 14.00 3.90 15.37
N ALA A 49 15.23 4.08 14.90
CA ALA A 49 15.63 3.65 13.57
C ALA A 49 15.58 2.14 13.36
N THR A 50 15.33 1.70 12.13
CA THR A 50 15.11 0.29 11.78
C THR A 50 16.35 -0.58 11.99
N ASP A 51 17.56 -0.04 11.79
CA ASP A 51 18.82 -0.73 12.03
C ASP A 51 19.02 -1.09 13.52
N GLU A 52 18.54 -0.25 14.43
CA GLU A 52 18.54 -0.55 15.87
C GLU A 52 17.44 -1.56 16.22
N THR A 53 16.21 -1.34 15.73
CA THR A 53 15.06 -2.18 16.08
C THR A 53 15.13 -3.59 15.51
N GLU A 54 15.91 -3.81 14.44
CA GLU A 54 16.14 -5.13 13.84
C GLU A 54 16.66 -6.13 14.85
N SER A 55 17.58 -5.70 15.72
CA SER A 55 18.18 -6.54 16.75
C SER A 55 17.27 -6.83 17.96
N TRP A 56 16.20 -6.03 18.19
CA TRP A 56 15.42 -6.09 19.42
C TRP A 56 14.69 -7.40 19.67
N ALA A 57 14.35 -8.15 18.62
CA ALA A 57 13.76 -9.48 18.78
C ALA A 57 14.68 -10.46 19.55
N TYR A 58 15.99 -10.22 19.48
CA TYR A 58 17.00 -11.06 20.11
C TYR A 58 17.57 -10.42 21.37
N THR A 59 17.79 -9.11 21.36
CA THR A 59 18.46 -8.39 22.45
C THR A 59 17.48 -7.86 23.50
N GLN A 60 16.22 -7.57 23.13
CA GLN A 60 15.19 -6.99 23.99
C GLN A 60 13.79 -7.61 23.69
N PRO A 61 13.65 -8.96 23.76
CA PRO A 61 12.43 -9.65 23.28
C PRO A 61 11.16 -9.22 24.01
N ALA A 62 11.23 -8.94 25.32
CA ALA A 62 10.08 -8.49 26.09
C ALA A 62 9.58 -7.11 25.64
N LYS A 63 10.49 -6.16 25.41
CA LYS A 63 10.18 -4.83 24.87
C LYS A 63 9.61 -4.92 23.44
N ALA A 64 10.22 -5.76 22.60
CA ALA A 64 9.73 -5.97 21.24
C ALA A 64 8.30 -6.54 21.25
N ALA A 65 8.02 -7.54 22.07
CA ALA A 65 6.69 -8.12 22.21
C ALA A 65 5.65 -7.10 22.73
N GLU A 66 6.00 -6.30 23.74
CA GLU A 66 5.15 -5.24 24.28
C GLU A 66 4.78 -4.21 23.18
N LEU A 67 5.79 -3.72 22.43
CA LEU A 67 5.55 -2.75 21.37
C LEU A 67 4.71 -3.33 20.21
N LEU A 68 4.93 -4.60 19.84
CA LEU A 68 4.17 -5.24 18.76
C LEU A 68 2.74 -5.60 19.17
N SER A 69 2.45 -5.77 20.46
CA SER A 69 1.10 -6.13 20.92
C SER A 69 0.05 -5.09 20.57
N GLN A 70 0.44 -3.83 20.38
CA GLN A 70 -0.48 -2.80 19.89
C GLN A 70 -0.99 -3.04 18.46
N TYR A 71 -0.33 -3.94 17.71
CA TYR A 71 -0.67 -4.32 16.33
C TYR A 71 -1.27 -5.73 16.22
N ASP A 72 -1.83 -6.27 17.29
CA ASP A 72 -2.44 -7.62 17.30
C ASP A 72 -3.56 -7.80 16.28
N PHE A 73 -4.13 -6.70 15.79
CA PHE A 73 -5.13 -6.69 14.71
C PHE A 73 -4.51 -6.95 13.32
N LEU A 74 -3.17 -6.87 13.17
CA LEU A 74 -2.46 -7.19 11.94
C LEU A 74 -1.97 -8.63 11.96
N LYS A 75 -2.30 -9.39 10.92
CA LYS A 75 -1.72 -10.72 10.67
C LYS A 75 -1.03 -10.69 9.31
N PHE A 76 0.14 -11.33 9.24
CA PHE A 76 0.94 -11.35 8.02
C PHE A 76 1.12 -12.77 7.52
N ASP A 77 1.05 -12.94 6.22
CA ASP A 77 1.51 -14.11 5.47
C ASP A 77 2.73 -13.70 4.64
N PHE A 78 3.80 -14.47 4.72
CA PHE A 78 5.08 -14.21 4.07
C PHE A 78 5.41 -15.21 2.98
N LYS A 79 4.39 -15.93 2.46
CA LYS A 79 4.61 -16.79 1.29
C LYS A 79 5.04 -15.94 0.10
N PRO A 80 6.21 -16.21 -0.52
CA PRO A 80 6.78 -15.33 -1.54
C PRO A 80 6.00 -15.38 -2.87
N ASP A 81 5.28 -16.48 -3.12
CA ASP A 81 4.53 -16.76 -4.34
C ASP A 81 3.12 -17.30 -4.04
N PRO A 82 2.26 -16.55 -3.32
CA PRO A 82 0.91 -17.00 -3.04
C PRO A 82 0.11 -17.04 -4.35
N ASP A 83 -0.68 -18.07 -4.54
CA ASP A 83 -1.73 -18.10 -5.58
C ASP A 83 -3.05 -17.53 -5.03
N LEU A 84 -4.06 -17.43 -5.89
CA LEU A 84 -5.36 -16.91 -5.49
C LEU A 84 -6.05 -17.79 -4.45
N ASP A 85 -5.91 -19.12 -4.56
CA ASP A 85 -6.49 -20.06 -3.60
C ASP A 85 -5.85 -19.89 -2.22
N HIS A 86 -4.53 -19.68 -2.16
CA HIS A 86 -3.82 -19.37 -0.92
C HIS A 86 -4.34 -18.08 -0.27
N ILE A 87 -4.60 -17.04 -1.07
CA ILE A 87 -5.15 -15.78 -0.55
C ILE A 87 -6.56 -16.00 0.02
N TRP A 88 -7.41 -16.77 -0.65
CA TRP A 88 -8.74 -17.12 -0.17
C TRP A 88 -8.70 -17.93 1.12
N HIS A 89 -7.93 -19.02 1.14
CA HIS A 89 -7.76 -19.85 2.33
C HIS A 89 -7.16 -19.07 3.51
N GLY A 90 -6.26 -18.12 3.23
CA GLY A 90 -5.73 -17.21 4.25
C GLY A 90 -6.82 -16.35 4.88
N ALA A 91 -7.74 -15.80 4.09
CA ALA A 91 -8.86 -15.02 4.59
C ALA A 91 -9.86 -15.86 5.39
N GLU A 92 -10.15 -17.10 4.95
CA GLU A 92 -10.98 -18.07 5.67
C GLU A 92 -10.34 -18.47 7.00
N ALA A 93 -9.06 -18.82 7.00
CA ALA A 93 -8.30 -19.17 8.20
C ALA A 93 -8.24 -18.00 9.18
N PHE A 94 -8.08 -16.77 8.69
CA PHE A 94 -8.16 -15.57 9.53
C PHE A 94 -9.53 -15.49 10.21
N ALA A 95 -10.62 -15.67 9.46
CA ALA A 95 -11.98 -15.61 9.99
C ALA A 95 -12.24 -16.71 11.03
N GLU A 96 -11.74 -17.92 10.80
CA GLU A 96 -11.85 -19.03 11.74
C GLU A 96 -11.10 -18.76 13.05
N VAL A 97 -9.86 -18.28 12.95
CA VAL A 97 -9.00 -18.05 14.13
C VAL A 97 -9.41 -16.79 14.92
N GLN A 98 -9.77 -15.71 14.21
CA GLN A 98 -10.11 -14.43 14.85
C GLN A 98 -11.60 -14.31 15.19
N GLY A 99 -12.45 -15.20 14.68
CA GLY A 99 -13.92 -15.14 14.86
C GLY A 99 -14.60 -14.04 14.04
N VAL A 100 -13.85 -13.32 13.21
CA VAL A 100 -14.34 -12.24 12.33
C VAL A 100 -13.57 -12.26 11.01
N TRP A 101 -14.22 -11.90 9.91
CA TRP A 101 -13.53 -11.68 8.65
C TRP A 101 -12.56 -10.50 8.75
N PRO A 102 -11.43 -10.50 8.02
CA PRO A 102 -10.59 -9.32 7.95
C PRO A 102 -11.38 -8.15 7.32
N GLU A 103 -11.33 -7.00 7.95
CA GLU A 103 -11.90 -5.76 7.38
C GLU A 103 -10.98 -5.19 6.29
N GLN A 104 -9.69 -5.55 6.34
CA GLN A 104 -8.71 -5.21 5.32
C GLN A 104 -7.87 -6.41 4.93
N ILE A 105 -7.68 -6.58 3.61
CA ILE A 105 -6.74 -7.53 3.02
C ILE A 105 -5.75 -6.72 2.18
N ALA A 106 -4.44 -6.85 2.48
CA ALA A 106 -3.40 -6.19 1.71
C ALA A 106 -2.56 -7.23 0.95
N ILE A 107 -2.20 -6.94 -0.29
CA ILE A 107 -1.32 -7.77 -1.13
C ILE A 107 -0.16 -6.90 -1.62
N ASP A 108 1.03 -7.13 -1.07
CA ASP A 108 2.26 -6.37 -1.37
C ASP A 108 3.39 -7.35 -1.72
N ILE A 109 3.54 -7.64 -2.98
CA ILE A 109 3.14 -6.96 -4.21
C ILE A 109 2.37 -7.90 -5.14
N VAL A 110 1.40 -7.37 -5.91
CA VAL A 110 0.54 -8.20 -6.78
C VAL A 110 1.27 -8.88 -7.95
N SER A 111 2.44 -8.38 -8.36
CA SER A 111 3.27 -9.00 -9.40
C SER A 111 3.85 -10.36 -9.00
N ASP A 112 3.94 -10.63 -7.70
CA ASP A 112 4.53 -11.86 -7.16
C ASP A 112 3.46 -12.93 -6.86
N VAL A 113 2.18 -12.61 -7.06
CA VAL A 113 1.12 -13.61 -6.93
C VAL A 113 1.27 -14.64 -8.06
N ALA A 114 1.46 -15.90 -7.67
CA ALA A 114 1.68 -17.00 -8.59
C ALA A 114 0.47 -17.25 -9.51
N TYR A 115 0.74 -17.63 -10.73
CA TYR A 115 -0.28 -17.93 -11.72
C TYR A 115 0.17 -19.06 -12.64
N ASP A 116 -0.80 -19.76 -13.22
CA ASP A 116 -0.53 -20.76 -14.22
C ASP A 116 0.01 -20.13 -15.53
N VAL A 117 0.85 -20.87 -16.22
CA VAL A 117 1.58 -20.44 -17.43
C VAL A 117 0.61 -19.80 -18.44
N GLY A 118 0.77 -18.51 -18.69
CA GLY A 118 -0.07 -17.76 -19.62
C GLY A 118 0.43 -16.33 -19.87
N ASP A 119 -0.44 -15.50 -20.44
CA ASP A 119 -0.17 -14.06 -20.61
C ASP A 119 -0.19 -13.34 -19.25
N GLU A 120 0.97 -12.85 -18.82
CA GLU A 120 1.16 -12.07 -17.57
C GLU A 120 0.08 -10.99 -17.39
N TRP A 121 -0.28 -10.32 -18.48
CA TRP A 121 -1.29 -9.25 -18.43
C TRP A 121 -2.72 -9.77 -18.27
N ALA A 122 -3.02 -10.93 -18.82
CA ALA A 122 -4.31 -11.58 -18.62
C ALA A 122 -4.47 -12.00 -17.16
N THR A 123 -3.42 -12.57 -16.60
CA THR A 123 -3.37 -13.01 -15.20
C THR A 123 -3.50 -11.83 -14.22
N LEU A 124 -2.76 -10.76 -14.44
CA LEU A 124 -2.88 -9.57 -13.60
C LEU A 124 -4.32 -9.01 -13.61
N ARG A 125 -4.98 -9.01 -14.77
CA ARG A 125 -6.38 -8.57 -14.86
C ARG A 125 -7.33 -9.53 -14.15
N ASP A 126 -7.05 -10.82 -14.17
CA ASP A 126 -7.85 -11.80 -13.44
C ASP A 126 -7.66 -11.64 -11.94
N LEU A 127 -6.43 -11.51 -11.46
CA LEU A 127 -6.14 -11.18 -10.06
C LEU A 127 -6.91 -9.94 -9.59
N MET A 128 -6.94 -8.87 -10.39
CA MET A 128 -7.72 -7.67 -10.06
C MET A 128 -9.23 -7.95 -9.98
N ARG A 129 -9.77 -8.83 -10.84
CA ARG A 129 -11.18 -9.24 -10.79
C ARG A 129 -11.47 -10.09 -9.57
N GLN A 130 -10.63 -11.08 -9.29
CA GLN A 130 -10.75 -11.96 -8.13
C GLN A 130 -10.62 -11.17 -6.82
N SER A 131 -9.70 -10.20 -6.74
CA SER A 131 -9.61 -9.28 -5.60
C SER A 131 -10.90 -8.49 -5.38
N LYS A 132 -11.62 -8.14 -6.46
CA LYS A 132 -12.94 -7.50 -6.34
C LYS A 132 -14.02 -8.48 -5.88
N VAL A 133 -13.95 -9.76 -6.28
CA VAL A 133 -14.85 -10.81 -5.77
C VAL A 133 -14.57 -11.01 -4.27
N LEU A 134 -13.30 -11.19 -3.89
CA LEU A 134 -12.88 -11.31 -2.49
C LEU A 134 -13.41 -10.15 -1.63
N ALA A 135 -13.26 -8.90 -2.10
CA ALA A 135 -13.78 -7.73 -1.40
C ALA A 135 -15.30 -7.76 -1.20
N ARG A 136 -16.07 -8.31 -2.16
CA ARG A 136 -17.54 -8.41 -2.06
C ARG A 136 -17.99 -9.54 -1.15
N GLU A 137 -17.34 -10.69 -1.24
CA GLU A 137 -17.70 -11.89 -0.48
C GLU A 137 -17.36 -11.71 1.01
N THR A 138 -16.21 -11.09 1.31
CA THR A 138 -15.74 -10.88 2.69
C THR A 138 -16.22 -9.57 3.31
N GLY A 139 -16.63 -8.60 2.49
CA GLY A 139 -16.85 -7.21 2.93
C GLY A 139 -15.57 -6.41 3.17
N ALA A 140 -14.39 -7.01 2.95
CA ALA A 140 -13.10 -6.37 3.21
C ALA A 140 -12.75 -5.28 2.20
N HIS A 141 -11.99 -4.29 2.66
CA HIS A 141 -11.24 -3.42 1.77
C HIS A 141 -9.99 -4.15 1.28
N VAL A 142 -9.89 -4.41 -0.03
CA VAL A 142 -8.71 -5.06 -0.63
C VAL A 142 -7.73 -4.01 -1.15
N LEU A 143 -6.57 -3.91 -0.49
CA LEU A 143 -5.47 -3.02 -0.84
C LEU A 143 -4.43 -3.78 -1.67
N LEU A 144 -4.21 -3.32 -2.89
CA LEU A 144 -3.26 -3.92 -3.83
C LEU A 144 -2.06 -2.98 -4.01
N VAL A 145 -0.85 -3.49 -3.87
CA VAL A 145 0.39 -2.77 -4.18
C VAL A 145 0.92 -3.24 -5.53
N HIS A 146 1.27 -2.31 -6.42
CA HIS A 146 1.67 -2.63 -7.78
C HIS A 146 2.80 -1.74 -8.32
N HIS A 147 3.47 -2.21 -9.35
CA HIS A 147 4.47 -1.43 -10.06
C HIS A 147 3.85 -0.50 -11.11
N ALA A 148 4.53 0.63 -11.32
CA ALA A 148 4.32 1.52 -12.45
C ALA A 148 5.59 1.57 -13.31
N SER A 149 5.43 1.89 -14.59
CA SER A 149 6.55 2.14 -15.51
C SER A 149 7.15 3.51 -15.23
N ASP A 150 8.45 3.61 -15.43
CA ASP A 150 9.10 4.89 -15.59
C ASP A 150 8.65 5.50 -16.93
N SER A 151 8.25 6.76 -16.89
CA SER A 151 7.91 7.53 -18.10
C SER A 151 9.06 8.49 -18.43
N PRO A 152 9.98 8.13 -19.34
CA PRO A 152 11.13 8.96 -19.67
C PRO A 152 10.72 10.38 -20.04
N GLY A 153 11.42 11.37 -19.49
CA GLY A 153 11.24 12.78 -19.81
C GLY A 153 10.13 13.50 -19.07
N THR A 154 9.46 12.87 -18.13
CA THR A 154 8.50 13.56 -17.23
C THR A 154 9.19 13.97 -15.93
N LYS A 155 9.13 15.27 -15.59
CA LYS A 155 9.60 15.81 -14.30
C LYS A 155 8.56 15.65 -13.17
N ARG A 156 7.70 14.62 -13.26
CA ARG A 156 6.64 14.41 -12.28
C ARG A 156 7.10 13.43 -11.21
N PRO A 157 6.89 13.72 -9.93
CA PRO A 157 7.26 12.79 -8.87
C PRO A 157 6.42 11.52 -8.87
N CYS A 158 5.13 11.62 -9.23
CA CYS A 158 4.20 10.49 -9.19
C CYS A 158 3.88 9.98 -10.60
N PRO A 159 3.82 8.64 -10.81
CA PRO A 159 3.35 8.04 -12.06
C PRO A 159 1.90 8.42 -12.37
N ARG A 160 1.60 8.57 -13.67
CA ARG A 160 0.23 8.77 -14.15
C ARG A 160 -0.53 7.46 -14.11
N ARG A 161 -1.86 7.53 -14.22
CA ARG A 161 -2.70 6.33 -14.35
C ARG A 161 -2.32 5.47 -15.56
N SER A 162 -1.87 6.08 -16.66
CA SER A 162 -1.43 5.38 -17.86
C SER A 162 -0.12 4.61 -17.68
N ASP A 163 0.68 4.98 -16.68
CA ASP A 163 2.00 4.39 -16.44
C ASP A 163 1.91 3.13 -15.56
N ILE A 164 0.72 2.78 -15.08
CA ILE A 164 0.47 1.57 -14.30
C ILE A 164 0.48 0.35 -15.22
N HIS A 165 1.31 -0.63 -14.88
CA HIS A 165 1.53 -1.83 -15.69
C HIS A 165 0.24 -2.62 -15.96
N GLY A 166 0.19 -3.30 -17.11
CA GLY A 166 -0.82 -4.31 -17.44
C GLY A 166 -2.25 -3.83 -17.59
N LYS A 167 -2.48 -2.52 -17.77
CA LYS A 167 -3.84 -1.94 -17.76
C LYS A 167 -4.61 -2.26 -16.45
N ALA A 168 -3.88 -2.55 -15.39
CA ALA A 168 -4.43 -2.88 -14.06
C ALA A 168 -5.30 -1.73 -13.50
N ALA A 169 -5.03 -0.49 -13.93
CA ALA A 169 -5.78 0.70 -13.51
C ALA A 169 -7.28 0.70 -13.87
N ALA A 170 -7.76 -0.26 -14.70
CA ALA A 170 -9.16 -0.28 -15.11
C ALA A 170 -10.10 -0.70 -13.97
N ILE A 171 -9.70 -1.65 -13.11
CA ILE A 171 -10.56 -2.33 -12.14
C ILE A 171 -10.64 -1.62 -10.79
N PRO A 172 -9.52 -1.26 -10.10
CA PRO A 172 -9.59 -0.63 -8.79
C PRO A 172 -10.44 0.64 -8.77
N GLU A 173 -11.15 0.88 -7.69
CA GLU A 173 -12.03 2.06 -7.54
C GLU A 173 -11.25 3.30 -7.15
N LEU A 174 -10.20 3.13 -6.35
CA LEU A 174 -9.26 4.17 -5.93
C LEU A 174 -7.85 3.75 -6.29
N ILE A 175 -7.09 4.67 -6.88
CA ILE A 175 -5.68 4.48 -7.19
C ILE A 175 -4.89 5.70 -6.72
N VAL A 176 -3.93 5.44 -5.86
CA VAL A 176 -2.91 6.39 -5.44
C VAL A 176 -1.58 5.97 -6.05
N THR A 177 -0.84 6.91 -6.60
CA THR A 177 0.53 6.66 -7.07
C THR A 177 1.53 7.37 -6.17
N SER A 178 2.72 6.78 -6.01
CA SER A 178 3.80 7.33 -5.19
C SER A 178 5.10 7.44 -5.95
N GLY A 179 5.92 8.40 -5.57
CA GLY A 179 7.25 8.61 -6.11
C GLY A 179 8.00 9.71 -5.36
N LEU A 180 9.21 10.00 -5.80
CA LEU A 180 10.06 11.03 -5.20
C LEU A 180 10.14 12.23 -6.12
N ASP A 181 10.11 13.44 -5.56
CA ASP A 181 10.40 14.66 -6.30
C ASP A 181 11.92 14.92 -6.44
N ASP A 182 12.29 15.97 -7.15
CA ASP A 182 13.69 16.36 -7.38
C ASP A 182 14.47 16.68 -6.08
N GLN A 183 13.77 16.86 -4.97
CA GLN A 183 14.34 17.09 -3.64
C GLN A 183 14.39 15.81 -2.78
N GLY A 184 13.98 14.68 -3.34
CA GLY A 184 13.91 13.41 -2.63
C GLY A 184 12.73 13.31 -1.64
N ARG A 185 11.73 14.22 -1.71
CA ARG A 185 10.55 14.14 -0.88
C ARG A 185 9.57 13.12 -1.45
N LEU A 186 9.00 12.31 -0.58
CA LEU A 186 7.92 11.40 -0.96
C LEU A 186 6.69 12.19 -1.37
N CYS A 187 6.16 11.89 -2.54
CA CYS A 187 4.93 12.48 -3.05
C CYS A 187 3.90 11.39 -3.35
N VAL A 188 2.63 11.71 -3.15
CA VAL A 188 1.50 10.85 -3.51
C VAL A 188 0.49 11.61 -4.36
N ALA A 189 -0.11 10.93 -5.34
CA ALA A 189 -1.13 11.50 -6.22
C ALA A 189 -2.33 10.56 -6.33
N CYS A 190 -3.53 11.10 -6.25
CA CYS A 190 -4.77 10.36 -6.53
C CYS A 190 -5.05 10.39 -8.03
N VAL A 191 -4.73 9.30 -8.75
CA VAL A 191 -4.88 9.22 -10.21
C VAL A 191 -6.18 8.58 -10.67
N LYS A 192 -6.92 7.98 -9.76
CA LYS A 192 -8.27 7.46 -9.96
C LYS A 192 -9.04 7.48 -8.66
N ASN A 193 -10.26 7.97 -8.69
CA ASN A 193 -11.23 7.84 -7.63
C ASN A 193 -12.62 7.76 -8.25
N ARG A 194 -13.35 6.66 -7.99
CA ARG A 194 -14.70 6.47 -8.54
C ARG A 194 -15.72 7.39 -7.87
N HIS A 195 -15.46 7.80 -6.63
CA HIS A 195 -16.41 8.50 -5.77
C HIS A 195 -16.07 9.98 -5.55
N ALA A 196 -14.88 10.43 -6.02
CA ALA A 196 -14.41 11.79 -5.84
C ALA A 196 -13.48 12.22 -6.98
N LYS A 197 -12.92 13.42 -6.87
CA LYS A 197 -11.94 13.95 -7.83
C LYS A 197 -10.68 13.12 -7.88
N ALA A 198 -10.09 13.03 -9.08
CA ALA A 198 -8.78 12.42 -9.30
C ALA A 198 -8.11 13.09 -10.51
N ASP A 199 -6.82 13.23 -10.46
CA ASP A 199 -6.01 13.70 -11.59
C ASP A 199 -5.27 12.54 -12.25
N LYS A 200 -5.82 12.02 -13.34
CA LYS A 200 -5.24 10.87 -14.09
C LYS A 200 -3.81 11.09 -14.54
N ASP A 201 -3.37 12.34 -14.67
CA ASP A 201 -2.06 12.73 -15.17
C ASP A 201 -1.07 13.07 -14.03
N ALA A 202 -1.49 12.92 -12.76
CA ALA A 202 -0.68 13.15 -11.57
C ALA A 202 0.01 14.53 -11.51
N ASN A 203 -0.65 15.59 -12.06
CA ASN A 203 -0.15 16.95 -11.94
C ASN A 203 -0.39 17.51 -10.52
N ALA A 204 -1.49 17.05 -9.89
CA ALA A 204 -1.79 17.34 -8.50
C ALA A 204 -1.26 16.20 -7.62
N TYR A 205 -0.28 16.51 -6.78
CA TYR A 205 0.33 15.57 -5.84
C TYR A 205 0.58 16.24 -4.48
N PHE A 206 0.73 15.42 -3.45
CA PHE A 206 0.95 15.86 -2.08
C PHE A 206 2.31 15.37 -1.61
N PRO A 207 3.20 16.25 -1.14
CA PRO A 207 4.40 15.84 -0.44
C PRO A 207 4.01 15.24 0.92
N MET A 208 4.65 14.13 1.29
CA MET A 208 4.48 13.44 2.55
C MET A 208 5.75 13.58 3.38
N ASP A 209 5.62 13.66 4.69
CA ASP A 209 6.77 13.57 5.58
C ASP A 209 7.29 12.13 5.57
N LEU A 210 8.54 11.95 5.21
CA LEU A 210 9.19 10.66 5.13
C LEU A 210 10.39 10.61 6.07
N HIS A 211 10.36 9.67 7.01
CA HIS A 211 11.50 9.28 7.85
C HIS A 211 11.86 7.82 7.53
N ALA A 212 12.58 7.65 6.43
CA ALA A 212 12.88 6.32 5.88
C ALA A 212 13.61 5.41 6.89
N GLU A 213 14.51 6.00 7.68
CA GLU A 213 15.27 5.32 8.73
C GLU A 213 14.39 4.78 9.87
N ARG A 214 13.19 5.35 10.06
CA ARG A 214 12.21 4.95 11.08
C ARG A 214 10.99 4.24 10.49
N ALA A 215 11.04 3.91 9.22
CA ALA A 215 9.93 3.37 8.45
C ALA A 215 8.62 4.19 8.57
N PHE A 216 8.73 5.48 8.85
CA PHE A 216 7.59 6.36 9.10
C PHE A 216 7.28 7.22 7.87
N VAL A 217 6.01 7.26 7.50
CA VAL A 217 5.44 8.19 6.54
C VAL A 217 4.49 9.11 7.29
N GLY A 218 4.71 10.39 7.22
CA GLY A 218 4.13 11.42 8.05
C GLY A 218 2.61 11.49 8.11
N ASP A 219 2.11 12.35 8.98
CA ASP A 219 0.73 12.42 9.46
C ASP A 219 -0.28 12.63 8.33
N TRP A 220 -1.05 11.58 8.07
CA TRP A 220 -2.17 11.58 7.11
C TRP A 220 -3.30 12.55 7.52
N THR A 221 -3.34 12.98 8.77
CA THR A 221 -4.39 13.87 9.29
C THR A 221 -4.07 15.34 9.08
N GLN A 222 -2.82 15.68 8.80
CA GLN A 222 -2.35 17.05 8.58
C GLN A 222 -2.20 17.41 7.09
N ILE A 223 -2.83 16.70 6.19
CA ILE A 223 -2.87 17.09 4.79
C ILE A 223 -3.71 18.37 4.68
N SER A 224 -3.09 19.51 4.91
CA SER A 224 -3.63 20.77 4.41
C SER A 224 -3.64 20.67 2.88
N MET A 225 -4.81 20.84 2.27
CA MET A 225 -4.96 20.84 0.81
C MET A 225 -3.88 21.74 0.20
N PRO A 226 -2.93 21.20 -0.60
CA PRO A 226 -1.95 22.05 -1.24
C PRO A 226 -2.67 23.04 -2.16
N HIS A 227 -2.08 24.22 -2.35
CA HIS A 227 -2.56 25.26 -3.27
C HIS A 227 -2.87 24.73 -4.69
N ALA A 228 -2.26 23.61 -5.10
CA ALA A 228 -2.53 22.95 -6.38
C ALA A 228 -4.00 22.48 -6.54
N PHE A 229 -4.68 22.06 -5.47
CA PHE A 229 -6.11 21.69 -5.55
C PHE A 229 -7.01 22.94 -5.51
N ALA A 230 -6.63 23.99 -4.78
CA ALA A 230 -7.33 25.27 -4.81
C ALA A 230 -7.25 25.91 -6.20
N ALA A 231 -6.06 25.92 -6.81
CA ALA A 231 -5.85 26.43 -8.17
C ALA A 231 -6.60 25.59 -9.24
N TRP A 232 -6.79 24.30 -9.01
CA TRP A 232 -7.52 23.42 -9.92
C TRP A 232 -9.04 23.65 -9.83
N ASP A 233 -9.58 23.95 -8.65
CA ASP A 233 -11.00 24.34 -8.48
C ASP A 233 -11.31 25.67 -9.16
N ASP A 234 -10.43 26.66 -9.06
CA ASP A 234 -10.55 27.96 -9.73
C ASP A 234 -10.51 27.85 -11.27
N GLN A 235 -9.68 26.96 -11.82
CA GLN A 235 -9.55 26.76 -13.27
C GLN A 235 -10.73 26.01 -13.90
N GLN A 236 -11.48 25.20 -13.14
CA GLN A 236 -12.60 24.39 -13.66
C GLN A 236 -13.96 25.05 -13.47
N GLY A 237 -14.07 26.15 -12.72
CA GLY A 237 -15.29 26.95 -12.58
C GLY A 237 -16.52 26.16 -12.09
N ARG A 238 -16.36 25.11 -11.32
CA ARG A 238 -17.45 24.27 -10.83
C ARG A 238 -17.62 24.46 -9.34
N ASN A 239 -18.67 25.18 -8.99
CA ASN A 239 -19.26 25.12 -7.66
C ASN A 239 -19.84 23.72 -7.40
N TRP A 240 -19.57 23.17 -6.26
CA TRP A 240 -20.12 21.88 -5.75
C TRP A 240 -21.45 22.11 -5.07
#